data_2963fcc3db5df3d789357c7aba4948d7
#
_entry.id   2963fcc3db5df3d789357c7aba4948d7
#
_cell.length_a   1.000
_cell.length_b   1.000
_cell.length_c   1.000
_cell.angle_alpha   90.00
_cell.angle_beta   90.00
_cell.angle_gamma   90.00
#
_symmetry.space_group_name_H-M   'P 1'
#
loop_
_entity.id
_entity.type
_entity.pdbx_description
1 polymer ?
#
loop_
_entity_poly.entity_id
_entity_poly.type
_entity_poly.pdbx_seq_one_letter_code
_entity_poly.pdbx_strand_id
1 'polypeptide(L)'
;MCLIGMVLFSITGFTLNHASWIGAKPEVTTQTAQLPEPLLAQLQKTWETDADEKAALPAPVADWLGETLSVRAANRETEWSDDEIYVSLPRPGGDAWLTVNLEDGEVTHELTDRGWLSYFNDLHKGRNAGAAWSLFIDVFAFAALVFAISGLLLLKMHAGNRPGTWPMVGLGLVLPLLLAILFIH
;
A
#
# COMPACT_ATOMS: atom_id res chain seq x y z
N MET A 1 24.54 -6.82 0.81
CA MET A 1 23.06 -6.79 0.84
C MET A 1 22.52 -5.46 1.39
N CYS A 2 22.89 -5.05 2.62
CA CYS A 2 22.36 -3.83 3.25
C CYS A 2 22.59 -2.55 2.42
N LEU A 3 23.80 -2.33 1.91
CA LEU A 3 24.12 -1.14 1.10
C LEU A 3 23.28 -1.02 -0.17
N ILE A 4 23.04 -2.11 -0.88
CA ILE A 4 22.21 -2.11 -2.10
C ILE A 4 20.77 -1.74 -1.75
N GLY A 5 20.22 -2.33 -0.70
CA GLY A 5 18.90 -1.98 -0.21
C GLY A 5 18.81 -0.50 0.20
N MET A 6 19.80 0.02 0.92
CA MET A 6 19.84 1.46 1.29
C MET A 6 19.88 2.37 0.07
N VAL A 7 20.63 2.02 -0.99
CA VAL A 7 20.64 2.78 -2.25
C VAL A 7 19.27 2.76 -2.91
N LEU A 8 18.62 1.58 -3.01
CA LEU A 8 17.29 1.46 -3.59
C LEU A 8 16.26 2.27 -2.81
N PHE A 9 16.24 2.16 -1.48
CA PHE A 9 15.34 2.94 -0.63
C PHE A 9 15.64 4.45 -0.69
N SER A 10 16.90 4.86 -0.84
CA SER A 10 17.25 6.27 -1.03
C SER A 10 16.73 6.82 -2.36
N ILE A 11 16.85 6.05 -3.44
CA ILE A 11 16.31 6.44 -4.77
C ILE A 11 14.79 6.55 -4.70
N THR A 12 14.12 5.54 -4.15
CA THR A 12 12.65 5.57 -4.02
C THR A 12 12.17 6.65 -3.04
N GLY A 13 12.92 6.95 -1.98
CA GLY A 13 12.66 8.07 -1.09
C GLY A 13 12.75 9.42 -1.79
N PHE A 14 13.75 9.59 -2.68
CA PHE A 14 13.87 10.80 -3.50
C PHE A 14 12.67 10.95 -4.45
N THR A 15 12.29 9.90 -5.18
CA THR A 15 11.13 9.93 -6.07
C THR A 15 9.82 10.17 -5.32
N LEU A 16 9.71 9.63 -4.12
CA LEU A 16 8.56 9.85 -3.24
C LEU A 16 8.41 11.32 -2.84
N ASN A 17 9.52 11.97 -2.44
CA ASN A 17 9.52 13.38 -2.05
C ASN A 17 9.21 14.32 -3.23
N HIS A 18 9.44 13.88 -4.47
CA HIS A 18 9.20 14.64 -5.70
C HIS A 18 8.05 14.07 -6.54
N ALA A 19 7.17 13.28 -5.93
CA ALA A 19 6.07 12.62 -6.64
C ALA A 19 5.14 13.61 -7.37
N SER A 20 4.97 14.83 -6.84
CA SER A 20 4.18 15.89 -7.49
C SER A 20 4.82 16.47 -8.76
N TRP A 21 6.13 16.35 -8.93
CA TRP A 21 6.85 16.83 -10.12
C TRP A 21 6.77 15.83 -11.27
N ILE A 22 6.56 14.58 -10.94
CA ILE A 22 6.49 13.49 -11.91
C ILE A 22 5.00 13.22 -12.11
N GLY A 23 4.43 13.87 -13.13
CA GLY A 23 3.01 13.76 -13.45
C GLY A 23 2.63 12.31 -13.71
N ALA A 24 1.98 11.66 -12.74
CA ALA A 24 1.28 10.41 -12.99
C ALA A 24 0.03 10.75 -13.83
N LYS A 25 -0.15 10.03 -14.95
CA LYS A 25 -1.43 9.99 -15.65
C LYS A 25 -2.10 8.70 -15.24
N PRO A 26 -3.06 8.72 -14.30
CA PRO A 26 -3.78 7.52 -13.92
C PRO A 26 -4.52 6.96 -15.13
N GLU A 27 -4.37 5.68 -15.37
CA GLU A 27 -5.18 4.93 -16.32
C GLU A 27 -6.30 4.26 -15.53
N VAL A 28 -7.54 4.57 -15.89
CA VAL A 28 -8.73 3.98 -15.26
C VAL A 28 -9.33 3.00 -16.24
N THR A 29 -9.51 1.78 -15.78
CA THR A 29 -10.18 0.72 -16.53
C THR A 29 -11.42 0.28 -15.77
N THR A 30 -12.57 0.37 -16.40
CA THR A 30 -13.84 -0.09 -15.84
C THR A 30 -14.30 -1.34 -16.56
N GLN A 31 -14.69 -2.35 -15.81
CA GLN A 31 -15.30 -3.58 -16.33
C GLN A 31 -16.66 -3.76 -15.67
N THR A 32 -17.65 -4.12 -16.43
CA THR A 32 -19.00 -4.44 -15.93
C THR A 32 -19.35 -5.88 -16.24
N ALA A 33 -20.10 -6.50 -15.36
CA ALA A 33 -20.62 -7.86 -15.54
C ALA A 33 -21.99 -7.97 -14.88
N GLN A 34 -22.76 -8.98 -15.25
CA GLN A 34 -24.05 -9.27 -14.66
C GLN A 34 -23.96 -10.50 -13.76
N LEU A 35 -24.25 -10.30 -12.48
CA LEU A 35 -24.28 -11.40 -11.50
C LEU A 35 -25.44 -12.34 -11.83
N PRO A 36 -25.23 -13.67 -11.86
CA PRO A 36 -26.32 -14.63 -12.04
C PRO A 36 -27.39 -14.51 -10.95
N GLU A 37 -28.68 -14.59 -11.34
CA GLU A 37 -29.83 -14.48 -10.43
C GLU A 37 -29.71 -15.33 -9.15
N PRO A 38 -29.23 -16.59 -9.18
CA PRO A 38 -29.09 -17.39 -7.95
C PRO A 38 -28.09 -16.80 -6.94
N LEU A 39 -27.03 -16.18 -7.45
CA LEU A 39 -26.02 -15.53 -6.61
C LEU A 39 -26.52 -14.20 -6.05
N LEU A 40 -27.27 -13.44 -6.86
CA LEU A 40 -27.93 -12.21 -6.42
C LEU A 40 -28.93 -12.50 -5.30
N ALA A 41 -29.80 -13.49 -5.48
CA ALA A 41 -30.76 -13.90 -4.47
C ALA A 41 -30.07 -14.36 -3.16
N GLN A 42 -28.88 -14.97 -3.27
CA GLN A 42 -28.09 -15.33 -2.10
C GLN A 42 -27.59 -14.08 -1.35
N LEU A 43 -27.11 -13.06 -2.06
CA LEU A 43 -26.63 -11.80 -1.44
C LEU A 43 -27.79 -11.08 -0.74
N GLN A 44 -28.93 -10.91 -1.44
CA GLN A 44 -30.13 -10.28 -0.89
C GLN A 44 -30.59 -10.98 0.39
N LYS A 45 -30.65 -12.31 0.40
CA LYS A 45 -31.02 -13.10 1.56
C LYS A 45 -30.00 -12.97 2.71
N THR A 46 -28.71 -12.87 2.39
CA THR A 46 -27.66 -12.68 3.41
C THR A 46 -27.86 -11.33 4.10
N TRP A 47 -28.11 -10.28 3.34
CA TRP A 47 -28.38 -8.94 3.86
C TRP A 47 -29.65 -8.88 4.71
N GLU A 48 -30.74 -9.44 4.24
CA GLU A 48 -32.02 -9.51 4.98
C GLU A 48 -31.93 -10.28 6.30
N THR A 49 -31.03 -11.28 6.38
CA THR A 49 -30.94 -12.17 7.56
C THR A 49 -29.99 -11.62 8.62
N ASP A 50 -28.90 -11.00 8.20
CA ASP A 50 -27.82 -10.55 9.08
C ASP A 50 -27.25 -9.25 8.49
N ALA A 51 -27.95 -8.14 8.69
CA ALA A 51 -27.57 -6.82 8.17
C ALA A 51 -26.21 -6.33 8.78
N ASP A 52 -25.15 -7.13 8.62
CA ASP A 52 -23.79 -6.78 9.00
C ASP A 52 -23.13 -6.02 7.85
N GLU A 53 -22.96 -4.72 8.02
CA GLU A 53 -22.30 -3.81 7.07
C GLU A 53 -20.90 -4.26 6.65
N LYS A 54 -20.27 -5.18 7.39
CA LYS A 54 -18.91 -5.69 7.16
C LYS A 54 -18.86 -7.20 6.91
N ALA A 55 -19.99 -7.82 6.60
CA ALA A 55 -20.02 -9.24 6.30
C ALA A 55 -19.15 -9.57 5.08
N ALA A 56 -18.31 -10.61 5.17
CA ALA A 56 -17.53 -11.06 4.04
C ALA A 56 -18.43 -11.56 2.90
N LEU A 57 -18.01 -11.37 1.65
CA LEU A 57 -18.70 -11.92 0.50
C LEU A 57 -18.82 -13.44 0.59
N PRO A 58 -20.01 -14.02 0.30
CA PRO A 58 -20.16 -15.47 0.19
C PRO A 58 -19.18 -16.07 -0.83
N ALA A 59 -18.60 -17.23 -0.47
CA ALA A 59 -17.59 -17.87 -1.32
C ALA A 59 -18.05 -18.09 -2.78
N PRO A 60 -19.28 -18.54 -3.09
CA PRO A 60 -19.72 -18.69 -4.48
C PRO A 60 -19.69 -17.40 -5.29
N VAL A 61 -19.96 -16.26 -4.65
CA VAL A 61 -19.92 -14.93 -5.31
C VAL A 61 -18.47 -14.52 -5.53
N ALA A 62 -17.60 -14.70 -4.53
CA ALA A 62 -16.17 -14.39 -4.65
C ALA A 62 -15.50 -15.24 -5.74
N ASP A 63 -15.87 -16.53 -5.85
CA ASP A 63 -15.34 -17.43 -6.87
C ASP A 63 -15.81 -16.99 -8.28
N TRP A 64 -17.09 -16.66 -8.45
CA TRP A 64 -17.62 -16.14 -9.70
C TRP A 64 -16.93 -14.83 -10.15
N LEU A 65 -16.69 -13.90 -9.21
CA LEU A 65 -15.93 -12.68 -9.48
C LEU A 65 -14.50 -12.98 -9.95
N GLY A 66 -13.88 -14.00 -9.34
CA GLY A 66 -12.55 -14.49 -9.72
C GLY A 66 -12.51 -15.04 -11.15
N GLU A 67 -13.52 -15.82 -11.54
CA GLU A 67 -13.61 -16.44 -12.86
C GLU A 67 -14.00 -15.43 -13.96
N THR A 68 -14.93 -14.51 -13.67
CA THR A 68 -15.50 -13.60 -14.67
C THR A 68 -14.66 -12.33 -14.86
N LEU A 69 -14.23 -11.71 -13.76
CA LEU A 69 -13.52 -10.42 -13.76
C LEU A 69 -12.04 -10.54 -13.40
N SER A 70 -11.56 -11.76 -13.10
CA SER A 70 -10.19 -12.01 -12.58
C SER A 70 -9.88 -11.25 -11.29
N VAL A 71 -10.88 -10.99 -10.45
CA VAL A 71 -10.79 -10.23 -9.21
C VAL A 71 -10.74 -11.16 -8.00
N ARG A 72 -9.76 -10.99 -7.12
CA ARG A 72 -9.69 -11.72 -5.85
C ARG A 72 -10.44 -10.96 -4.75
N ALA A 73 -11.75 -11.18 -4.68
CA ALA A 73 -12.63 -10.54 -3.71
C ALA A 73 -12.75 -11.31 -2.36
N ALA A 74 -12.29 -12.55 -2.28
CA ALA A 74 -12.37 -13.37 -1.08
C ALA A 74 -11.62 -12.73 0.11
N ASN A 75 -12.27 -12.65 1.28
CA ASN A 75 -11.72 -12.07 2.52
C ASN A 75 -11.24 -10.62 2.38
N ARG A 76 -11.87 -9.85 1.51
CA ARG A 76 -11.63 -8.40 1.39
C ARG A 76 -12.58 -7.62 2.30
N GLU A 77 -12.19 -6.39 2.61
CA GLU A 77 -13.08 -5.46 3.30
C GLU A 77 -14.26 -5.14 2.39
N THR A 78 -15.45 -5.32 2.93
CA THR A 78 -16.72 -5.07 2.29
C THR A 78 -17.51 -4.06 3.11
N GLU A 79 -18.26 -3.23 2.44
CA GLU A 79 -19.25 -2.34 3.03
C GLU A 79 -20.58 -2.63 2.35
N TRP A 80 -21.55 -3.07 3.15
CA TRP A 80 -22.89 -3.40 2.67
C TRP A 80 -23.84 -2.24 2.97
N SER A 81 -24.70 -1.96 2.02
CA SER A 81 -25.82 -1.03 2.14
C SER A 81 -27.09 -1.66 1.60
N ASP A 82 -28.21 -0.95 1.70
CA ASP A 82 -29.51 -1.43 1.19
C ASP A 82 -29.49 -1.64 -0.34
N ASP A 83 -28.71 -0.86 -1.06
CA ASP A 83 -28.70 -0.81 -2.52
C ASP A 83 -27.49 -1.52 -3.13
N GLU A 84 -26.35 -1.53 -2.45
CA GLU A 84 -25.11 -2.03 -3.03
C GLU A 84 -24.14 -2.63 -1.98
N ILE A 85 -23.26 -3.48 -2.47
CA ILE A 85 -22.09 -3.99 -1.74
C ILE A 85 -20.85 -3.37 -2.38
N TYR A 86 -20.07 -2.61 -1.58
CA TYR A 86 -18.78 -2.09 -1.97
C TYR A 86 -17.67 -3.00 -1.48
N VAL A 87 -16.70 -3.32 -2.33
CA VAL A 87 -15.54 -4.14 -2.02
C VAL A 87 -14.28 -3.37 -2.30
N SER A 88 -13.48 -3.12 -1.26
CA SER A 88 -12.19 -2.44 -1.38
C SER A 88 -11.10 -3.43 -1.81
N LEU A 89 -10.35 -3.10 -2.87
CA LEU A 89 -9.32 -3.92 -3.49
C LEU A 89 -7.99 -3.15 -3.61
N PRO A 90 -7.45 -2.62 -2.50
CA PRO A 90 -6.27 -1.79 -2.54
C PRO A 90 -5.06 -2.55 -3.07
N ARG A 91 -4.24 -1.87 -3.90
CA ARG A 91 -3.03 -2.42 -4.51
C ARG A 91 -1.90 -1.39 -4.54
N PRO A 92 -0.63 -1.81 -4.53
CA PRO A 92 0.46 -0.86 -4.67
C PRO A 92 0.47 -0.26 -6.09
N GLY A 93 0.75 1.03 -6.18
CA GLY A 93 0.80 1.79 -7.44
C GLY A 93 -0.54 2.18 -8.02
N GLY A 94 -1.63 1.91 -7.31
CA GLY A 94 -2.96 2.23 -7.80
C GLY A 94 -4.03 2.04 -6.76
N ASP A 95 -5.24 1.84 -7.25
CA ASP A 95 -6.39 1.51 -6.45
C ASP A 95 -7.33 0.61 -7.26
N ALA A 96 -8.16 -0.15 -6.60
CA ALA A 96 -9.25 -0.86 -7.24
C ALA A 96 -10.41 -0.98 -6.27
N TRP A 97 -11.59 -1.03 -6.81
CA TRP A 97 -12.83 -1.29 -6.07
C TRP A 97 -13.82 -2.03 -6.96
N LEU A 98 -14.78 -2.66 -6.32
CA LEU A 98 -15.85 -3.35 -6.99
C LEU A 98 -17.13 -3.04 -6.25
N THR A 99 -18.21 -2.78 -7.00
CA THR A 99 -19.57 -2.69 -6.47
C THR A 99 -20.45 -3.78 -7.07
N VAL A 100 -21.38 -4.26 -6.26
CA VAL A 100 -22.45 -5.16 -6.68
C VAL A 100 -23.77 -4.50 -6.32
N ASN A 101 -24.54 -4.11 -7.30
CA ASN A 101 -25.88 -3.59 -7.07
C ASN A 101 -26.83 -4.73 -6.66
N LEU A 102 -27.55 -4.54 -5.55
CA LEU A 102 -28.44 -5.57 -4.99
C LEU A 102 -29.82 -5.60 -5.65
N GLU A 103 -30.20 -4.56 -6.41
CA GLU A 103 -31.49 -4.53 -7.10
C GLU A 103 -31.46 -5.33 -8.41
N ASP A 104 -30.45 -5.05 -9.25
CA ASP A 104 -30.37 -5.60 -10.60
C ASP A 104 -29.21 -6.57 -10.82
N GLY A 105 -28.28 -6.68 -9.85
CA GLY A 105 -27.11 -7.54 -9.94
C GLY A 105 -26.02 -7.03 -10.87
N GLU A 106 -26.02 -5.75 -11.24
CA GLU A 106 -24.91 -5.18 -11.99
C GLU A 106 -23.64 -5.15 -11.11
N VAL A 107 -22.55 -5.64 -11.66
CA VAL A 107 -21.24 -5.62 -11.02
C VAL A 107 -20.35 -4.67 -11.79
N THR A 108 -19.83 -3.67 -11.11
CA THR A 108 -18.85 -2.73 -11.66
C THR A 108 -17.50 -2.91 -10.94
N HIS A 109 -16.46 -3.16 -11.70
CA HIS A 109 -15.07 -3.20 -11.22
C HIS A 109 -14.28 -2.07 -11.86
N GLU A 110 -13.71 -1.21 -11.03
CA GLU A 110 -12.82 -0.15 -11.48
C GLU A 110 -11.39 -0.39 -10.99
N LEU A 111 -10.45 -0.25 -11.91
CA LEU A 111 -9.03 -0.36 -11.67
C LEU A 111 -8.36 0.94 -12.07
N THR A 112 -7.72 1.61 -11.11
CA THR A 112 -6.88 2.78 -11.35
C THR A 112 -5.41 2.38 -11.24
N ASP A 113 -4.65 2.56 -12.31
CA ASP A 113 -3.19 2.39 -12.33
C ASP A 113 -2.51 3.76 -12.41
N ARG A 114 -1.62 4.06 -11.45
CA ARG A 114 -0.86 5.32 -11.38
C ARG A 114 0.57 5.17 -11.89
N GLY A 115 0.87 4.02 -12.49
CA GLY A 115 2.15 3.70 -13.09
C GLY A 115 3.23 3.23 -12.11
N TRP A 116 4.35 2.80 -12.70
CA TRP A 116 5.45 2.14 -11.99
C TRP A 116 6.09 2.99 -10.88
N LEU A 117 6.12 4.32 -11.04
CA LEU A 117 6.67 5.21 -10.02
C LEU A 117 5.83 5.18 -8.74
N SER A 118 4.50 5.28 -8.87
CA SER A 118 3.57 5.14 -7.75
C SER A 118 3.70 3.78 -7.10
N TYR A 119 3.89 2.73 -7.91
CA TYR A 119 4.14 1.37 -7.42
C TYR A 119 5.37 1.30 -6.51
N PHE A 120 6.52 1.82 -6.94
CA PHE A 120 7.73 1.83 -6.11
C PHE A 120 7.60 2.72 -4.88
N ASN A 121 6.89 3.83 -4.99
CA ASN A 121 6.61 4.71 -3.86
C ASN A 121 5.74 4.02 -2.80
N ASP A 122 4.74 3.26 -3.22
CA ASP A 122 3.90 2.48 -2.30
C ASP A 122 4.68 1.31 -1.69
N LEU A 123 5.55 0.64 -2.45
CA LEU A 123 6.48 -0.35 -1.91
C LEU A 123 7.42 0.25 -0.87
N HIS A 124 7.95 1.45 -1.12
CA HIS A 124 8.81 2.16 -0.16
C HIS A 124 8.09 2.42 1.17
N LYS A 125 6.80 2.76 1.11
CA LYS A 125 5.95 3.00 2.29
C LYS A 125 5.40 1.71 2.92
N GLY A 126 5.52 0.56 2.26
CA GLY A 126 4.82 -0.67 2.64
C GLY A 126 3.30 -0.61 2.43
N ARG A 127 2.81 0.38 1.65
CA ARG A 127 1.38 0.60 1.47
C ARG A 127 0.80 -0.44 0.51
N ASN A 128 -0.26 -1.13 0.94
CA ASN A 128 -1.01 -2.11 0.16
C ASN A 128 -0.14 -3.25 -0.43
N ALA A 129 1.05 -3.49 0.12
CA ALA A 129 2.05 -4.41 -0.41
C ALA A 129 1.99 -5.82 0.23
N GLY A 130 1.10 -6.02 1.20
CA GLY A 130 0.90 -7.29 1.89
C GLY A 130 1.90 -7.57 3.03
N ALA A 131 1.54 -8.51 3.90
CA ALA A 131 2.27 -8.81 5.13
C ALA A 131 3.74 -9.25 4.89
N ALA A 132 3.99 -10.01 3.82
CA ALA A 132 5.35 -10.47 3.52
C ALA A 132 6.28 -9.31 3.17
N TRP A 133 5.78 -8.31 2.45
CA TRP A 133 6.57 -7.12 2.13
C TRP A 133 6.77 -6.23 3.36
N SER A 134 5.76 -6.06 4.20
CA SER A 134 5.88 -5.33 5.47
C SER A 134 6.95 -5.96 6.37
N LEU A 135 6.93 -7.29 6.53
CA LEU A 135 7.96 -8.01 7.28
C LEU A 135 9.36 -7.80 6.68
N PHE A 136 9.48 -7.82 5.35
CA PHE A 136 10.75 -7.54 4.68
C PHE A 136 11.27 -6.14 5.02
N ILE A 137 10.41 -5.12 4.99
CA ILE A 137 10.78 -3.74 5.34
C ILE A 137 11.28 -3.66 6.79
N ASP A 138 10.57 -4.29 7.73
CA ASP A 138 10.94 -4.28 9.15
C ASP A 138 12.30 -4.94 9.38
N VAL A 139 12.51 -6.12 8.80
CA VAL A 139 13.81 -6.82 8.88
C VAL A 139 14.92 -5.99 8.24
N PHE A 140 14.65 -5.38 7.09
CA PHE A 140 15.60 -4.52 6.41
C PHE A 140 15.93 -3.25 7.23
N ALA A 141 14.92 -2.60 7.80
CA ALA A 141 15.10 -1.43 8.66
C ALA A 141 15.96 -1.76 9.89
N PHE A 142 15.70 -2.90 10.54
CA PHE A 142 16.51 -3.38 11.65
C PHE A 142 17.96 -3.65 11.22
N ALA A 143 18.17 -4.33 10.09
CA ALA A 143 19.50 -4.59 9.56
C ALA A 143 20.25 -3.29 9.21
N ALA A 144 19.56 -2.30 8.64
CA ALA A 144 20.11 -0.99 8.34
C ALA A 144 20.51 -0.23 9.62
N LEU A 145 19.70 -0.33 10.68
CA LEU A 145 20.00 0.25 11.99
C LEU A 145 21.27 -0.37 12.58
N VAL A 146 21.36 -1.70 12.60
CA VAL A 146 22.57 -2.41 13.09
C VAL A 146 23.81 -2.02 12.28
N PHE A 147 23.68 -1.93 10.95
CA PHE A 147 24.74 -1.49 10.07
C PHE A 147 25.18 -0.06 10.38
N ALA A 148 24.24 0.88 10.58
CA ALA A 148 24.54 2.27 10.91
C ALA A 148 25.25 2.40 12.28
N ILE A 149 24.76 1.71 13.31
CA ILE A 149 25.36 1.71 14.64
C ILE A 149 26.78 1.11 14.60
N SER A 150 26.97 -0.03 13.92
CA SER A 150 28.30 -0.63 13.77
C SER A 150 29.26 0.29 13.02
N GLY A 151 28.78 0.99 11.99
CA GLY A 151 29.54 2.00 11.27
C GLY A 151 29.98 3.18 12.16
N LEU A 152 29.09 3.67 13.04
CA LEU A 152 29.42 4.72 14.01
C LEU A 152 30.45 4.25 15.04
N LEU A 153 30.37 2.99 15.49
CA LEU A 153 31.38 2.41 16.42
C LEU A 153 32.75 2.30 15.74
N LEU A 154 32.79 1.81 14.49
CA LEU A 154 34.03 1.76 13.70
C LEU A 154 34.60 3.16 13.48
N LEU A 155 33.75 4.14 13.17
CA LEU A 155 34.15 5.52 13.01
C LEU A 155 34.78 6.07 14.31
N LYS A 156 34.17 5.77 15.47
CA LYS A 156 34.72 6.14 16.79
C LYS A 156 36.13 5.58 17.00
N MET A 157 36.36 4.35 16.59
CA MET A 157 37.67 3.69 16.79
C MET A 157 38.76 4.24 15.85
N HIS A 158 38.40 4.72 14.66
CA HIS A 158 39.36 5.11 13.63
C HIS A 158 39.47 6.63 13.37
N ALA A 159 38.57 7.44 13.94
CA ALA A 159 38.52 8.89 13.68
C ALA A 159 39.41 9.74 14.60
N GLY A 160 40.28 9.13 15.40
CA GLY A 160 41.06 9.81 16.47
C GLY A 160 41.83 11.05 16.02
N ASN A 161 42.27 11.13 14.77
CA ASN A 161 43.08 12.24 14.22
C ASN A 161 42.30 13.12 13.21
N ARG A 162 40.94 13.01 13.17
CA ARG A 162 40.09 13.77 12.21
C ARG A 162 39.13 14.68 12.97
N PRO A 163 39.49 15.96 13.25
CA PRO A 163 38.68 16.84 14.08
C PRO A 163 37.30 17.17 13.48
N GLY A 164 37.15 17.13 12.15
CA GLY A 164 35.88 17.41 11.46
C GLY A 164 34.85 16.27 11.52
N THR A 165 35.24 15.06 11.91
CA THR A 165 34.35 13.89 11.87
C THR A 165 33.13 14.02 12.80
N TRP A 166 33.40 14.36 14.07
CA TRP A 166 32.33 14.46 15.08
C TRP A 166 31.38 15.64 14.85
N PRO A 167 31.85 16.84 14.44
CA PRO A 167 30.96 17.91 14.03
C PRO A 167 30.04 17.52 12.88
N MET A 168 30.54 16.77 11.88
CA MET A 168 29.70 16.29 10.75
C MET A 168 28.65 15.26 11.20
N VAL A 169 29.01 14.33 12.08
CA VAL A 169 28.04 13.39 12.69
C VAL A 169 26.98 14.14 13.50
N GLY A 170 27.40 15.12 14.31
CA GLY A 170 26.50 15.96 15.08
C GLY A 170 25.55 16.77 14.19
N LEU A 171 26.07 17.33 13.09
CA LEU A 171 25.26 18.05 12.11
C LEU A 171 24.16 17.16 11.48
N GLY A 172 24.52 15.90 11.18
CA GLY A 172 23.56 14.92 10.65
C GLY A 172 22.38 14.62 11.59
N LEU A 173 22.55 14.83 12.90
CA LEU A 173 21.48 14.70 13.90
C LEU A 173 20.75 16.04 14.12
N VAL A 174 21.50 17.10 14.29
CA VAL A 174 20.97 18.42 14.69
C VAL A 174 20.19 19.07 13.56
N LEU A 175 20.66 18.98 12.31
CA LEU A 175 20.03 19.65 11.19
C LEU A 175 18.60 19.15 10.93
N PRO A 176 18.32 17.84 10.83
CA PRO A 176 16.94 17.35 10.66
C PRO A 176 16.04 17.74 11.84
N LEU A 177 16.56 17.70 13.07
CA LEU A 177 15.81 18.07 14.26
C LEU A 177 15.42 19.56 14.25
N LEU A 178 16.35 20.45 13.89
CA LEU A 178 16.08 21.88 13.76
C LEU A 178 15.06 22.16 12.65
N LEU A 179 15.19 21.49 11.49
CA LEU A 179 14.23 21.65 10.42
C LEU A 179 12.82 21.18 10.85
N ALA A 180 12.74 20.07 11.59
CA ALA A 180 11.47 19.58 12.12
C ALA A 180 10.83 20.59 13.09
N ILE A 181 11.61 21.13 14.03
CA ILE A 181 11.10 22.06 15.05
C ILE A 181 10.72 23.42 14.43
N LEU A 182 11.46 23.91 13.44
CA LEU A 182 11.27 25.25 12.90
C LEU A 182 10.22 25.32 11.78
N PHE A 183 10.03 24.22 11.02
CA PHE A 183 9.21 24.23 9.81
C PHE A 183 8.05 23.24 9.79
N ILE A 184 8.01 22.28 10.75
CA ILE A 184 6.92 21.30 10.84
C ILE A 184 6.15 21.55 12.14
N HIS A 185 5.02 22.27 12.05
CA HIS A 185 4.08 22.55 13.16
C HIS A 185 2.65 22.67 12.63
#